data_c2c2153be5b0584b8aea959e81e2e233
#
_entry.id   c2c2153be5b0584b8aea959e81e2e233
#
_cell.length_a   1.000
_cell.length_b   1.000
_cell.length_c   1.000
_cell.angle_alpha   90.00
_cell.angle_beta   90.00
_cell.angle_gamma   90.00
#
_symmetry.space_group_name_H-M   'P 1'
#
loop_
_entity.id
_entity.type
_entity.pdbx_description
1 polymer ?
#
loop_
_entity_poly.entity_id
_entity_poly.type
_entity_poly.pdbx_seq_one_letter_code
_entity_poly.pdbx_strand_id
1 'polypeptide(L)'
;MNLQKLFDMQRKLDEHIEREHPRKPDEDRLAKKILALQVELGELANEARFFKYWSHDQEPRNLGVPLPCEHCEGTGRDGYEPLANCWCCGGTGLSEKRNISPLLEEFVDCLHFLLSIGNDINMNEVYEDYEPKPLYFGDGDILGQFIVVYDWINSLYFHRHEDVNGEIYDLVFAYFLGLGEMLGFSWEEVEQAYMKKNEENHSRQERGY
;
A
#
# COMPACT_ATOMS: atom_id res chain seq x y z
N MET A 1 5.11 -13.05 -5.78
CA MET A 1 4.02 -12.10 -6.05
C MET A 1 3.53 -12.25 -7.48
N ASN A 2 2.22 -12.26 -7.74
CA ASN A 2 1.71 -12.25 -9.11
C ASN A 2 1.56 -10.80 -9.59
N LEU A 3 2.67 -10.20 -10.01
CA LEU A 3 2.75 -8.79 -10.37
C LEU A 3 1.84 -8.43 -11.55
N GLN A 4 1.75 -9.29 -12.57
CA GLN A 4 0.89 -9.06 -13.73
C GLN A 4 -0.59 -8.96 -13.33
N LYS A 5 -1.05 -9.83 -12.43
CA LYS A 5 -2.41 -9.76 -11.89
C LYS A 5 -2.66 -8.42 -11.19
N LEU A 6 -1.70 -7.90 -10.44
CA LEU A 6 -1.84 -6.62 -9.73
C LEU A 6 -1.90 -5.45 -10.72
N PHE A 7 -1.08 -5.44 -11.77
CA PHE A 7 -1.17 -4.45 -12.84
C PHE A 7 -2.53 -4.45 -13.53
N ASP A 8 -3.08 -5.64 -13.84
CA ASP A 8 -4.39 -5.77 -14.46
C ASP A 8 -5.54 -5.27 -13.55
N MET A 9 -5.44 -5.56 -12.25
CA MET A 9 -6.41 -5.06 -11.27
C MET A 9 -6.33 -3.54 -11.15
N GLN A 10 -5.10 -2.99 -11.07
CA GLN A 10 -4.90 -1.54 -11.02
C GLN A 10 -5.41 -0.84 -12.27
N ARG A 11 -5.17 -1.40 -13.46
CA ARG A 11 -5.68 -0.83 -14.71
C ARG A 11 -7.21 -0.68 -14.69
N LYS A 12 -7.93 -1.71 -14.19
CA LYS A 12 -9.40 -1.65 -14.07
C LYS A 12 -9.85 -0.58 -13.09
N LEU A 13 -9.12 -0.39 -12.00
CA LEU A 13 -9.38 0.69 -11.04
C LEU A 13 -9.10 2.06 -11.66
N ASP A 14 -7.99 2.22 -12.37
CA ASP A 14 -7.64 3.47 -13.07
C ASP A 14 -8.70 3.83 -14.14
N GLU A 15 -9.20 2.85 -14.89
CA GLU A 15 -10.30 3.04 -15.83
C GLU A 15 -11.61 3.44 -15.13
N HIS A 16 -11.88 2.90 -13.95
CA HIS A 16 -13.03 3.30 -13.13
C HIS A 16 -12.90 4.75 -12.68
N ILE A 17 -11.74 5.11 -12.12
CA ILE A 17 -11.43 6.49 -11.68
C ILE A 17 -11.51 7.46 -12.88
N GLU A 18 -11.00 7.08 -14.06
CA GLU A 18 -11.06 7.93 -15.24
C GLU A 18 -12.50 8.21 -15.71
N ARG A 19 -13.41 7.25 -15.55
CA ARG A 19 -14.85 7.46 -15.86
C ARG A 19 -15.52 8.42 -14.90
N GLU A 20 -15.25 8.29 -13.59
CA GLU A 20 -15.84 9.15 -12.55
C GLU A 20 -15.18 10.54 -12.51
N HIS A 21 -13.89 10.62 -12.80
CA HIS A 21 -13.06 11.82 -12.77
C HIS A 21 -12.28 12.01 -14.08
N PRO A 22 -12.97 12.36 -15.20
CA PRO A 22 -12.31 12.52 -16.50
C PRO A 22 -11.18 13.54 -16.47
N ARG A 23 -10.09 13.26 -17.22
CA ARG A 23 -8.97 14.18 -17.36
C ARG A 23 -9.41 15.52 -17.91
N LYS A 24 -8.89 16.59 -17.30
CA LYS A 24 -9.06 17.94 -17.83
C LYS A 24 -8.07 18.19 -18.98
N PRO A 25 -8.40 19.10 -19.93
CA PRO A 25 -7.41 19.56 -20.89
C PRO A 25 -6.15 20.06 -20.14
N ASP A 26 -4.99 19.73 -20.65
CA ASP A 26 -3.66 20.10 -20.10
C ASP A 26 -3.36 19.51 -18.70
N GLU A 27 -4.09 18.50 -18.27
CA GLU A 27 -3.80 17.82 -17.00
C GLU A 27 -2.65 16.82 -17.13
N ASP A 28 -1.56 17.08 -16.39
CA ASP A 28 -0.48 16.10 -16.18
C ASP A 28 -0.87 15.15 -15.02
N ARG A 29 -1.62 14.09 -15.36
CA ARG A 29 -2.07 13.11 -14.37
C ARG A 29 -0.92 12.25 -13.85
N LEU A 30 0.09 11.99 -14.66
CA LEU A 30 1.29 11.26 -14.24
C LEU A 30 2.03 12.03 -13.12
N ALA A 31 2.21 13.34 -13.27
CA ALA A 31 2.80 14.18 -12.22
C ALA A 31 2.00 14.12 -10.92
N LYS A 32 0.65 14.10 -11.00
CA LYS A 32 -0.22 13.99 -9.81
C LYS A 32 -0.08 12.64 -9.13
N LYS A 33 -0.02 11.54 -9.89
CA LYS A 33 0.21 10.19 -9.35
C LYS A 33 1.57 10.08 -8.65
N ILE A 34 2.62 10.67 -9.23
CA ILE A 34 3.96 10.70 -8.63
C ILE A 34 3.93 11.49 -7.31
N LEU A 35 3.25 12.64 -7.26
CA LEU A 35 3.13 13.39 -6.00
C LEU A 35 2.30 12.62 -4.96
N ALA A 36 1.22 11.95 -5.37
CA ALA A 36 0.43 11.10 -4.48
C ALA A 36 1.29 9.96 -3.89
N LEU A 37 2.10 9.28 -4.72
CA LEU A 37 3.06 8.28 -4.23
C LEU A 37 4.01 8.83 -3.17
N GLN A 38 4.48 10.08 -3.32
CA GLN A 38 5.34 10.72 -2.31
C GLN A 38 4.59 10.96 -0.99
N VAL A 39 3.30 11.32 -1.05
CA VAL A 39 2.45 11.50 0.14
C VAL A 39 2.28 10.18 0.85
N GLU A 40 1.86 9.11 0.15
CA GLU A 40 1.69 7.78 0.74
C GLU A 40 3.01 7.23 1.31
N LEU A 41 4.15 7.45 0.65
CA LEU A 41 5.45 7.08 1.19
C LEU A 41 5.77 7.83 2.50
N GLY A 42 5.32 9.09 2.63
CA GLY A 42 5.41 9.86 3.87
C GLY A 42 4.50 9.30 4.96
N GLU A 43 3.31 8.84 4.61
CA GLU A 43 2.38 8.20 5.54
C GLU A 43 2.93 6.84 5.98
N LEU A 44 3.50 6.05 5.07
CA LEU A 44 4.23 4.82 5.39
C LEU A 44 5.39 5.06 6.37
N ALA A 45 6.22 6.07 6.11
CA ALA A 45 7.30 6.44 7.02
C ALA A 45 6.75 6.87 8.40
N ASN A 46 5.61 7.57 8.41
CA ASN A 46 4.95 8.00 9.64
C ASN A 46 4.42 6.83 10.48
N GLU A 47 3.96 5.75 9.86
CA GLU A 47 3.53 4.52 10.54
C GLU A 47 4.73 3.62 10.91
N ALA A 48 5.83 3.66 10.15
CA ALA A 48 7.09 2.98 10.48
C ALA A 48 7.80 3.58 11.70
N ARG A 49 7.68 4.88 11.97
CA ARG A 49 8.02 5.63 13.18
C ARG A 49 9.51 5.70 13.57
N PHE A 50 10.37 4.88 13.07
CA PHE A 50 11.79 4.75 13.47
C PHE A 50 12.59 6.08 13.42
N PHE A 51 12.21 7.04 12.56
CA PHE A 51 12.88 8.33 12.41
C PHE A 51 12.46 9.36 13.48
N LYS A 52 11.44 9.06 14.31
CA LYS A 52 10.87 9.99 15.29
C LYS A 52 11.72 10.06 16.55
N TYR A 53 12.99 10.50 16.44
CA TYR A 53 13.94 10.60 17.56
C TYR A 53 13.44 11.44 18.74
N TRP A 54 12.44 12.28 18.51
CA TRP A 54 11.79 13.13 19.55
C TRP A 54 10.65 12.42 20.29
N SER A 55 10.35 11.17 19.99
CA SER A 55 9.27 10.39 20.59
C SER A 55 9.82 9.18 21.33
N HIS A 56 9.18 8.80 22.43
CA HIS A 56 9.43 7.52 23.10
C HIS A 56 8.78 6.34 22.35
N ASP A 57 7.75 6.60 21.54
CA ASP A 57 7.06 5.64 20.71
C ASP A 57 7.66 5.68 19.30
N GLN A 58 8.62 4.80 19.04
CA GLN A 58 9.32 4.64 17.75
C GLN A 58 9.08 3.26 17.13
N GLU A 59 8.18 2.47 17.73
CA GLU A 59 7.84 1.15 17.21
C GLU A 59 6.90 1.24 16.01
N PRO A 60 7.11 0.42 14.98
CA PRO A 60 6.22 0.38 13.81
C PRO A 60 4.81 -0.07 14.19
N ARG A 61 3.80 0.52 13.59
CA ARG A 61 2.39 0.15 13.76
C ARG A 61 2.01 -1.05 12.89
N ASN A 62 2.66 -2.18 13.14
CA ASN A 62 2.52 -3.42 12.38
C ASN A 62 1.40 -4.36 12.88
N LEU A 63 0.64 -3.97 13.90
CA LEU A 63 -0.49 -4.73 14.41
C LEU A 63 -1.80 -4.04 14.06
N GLY A 64 -2.63 -4.72 13.27
CA GLY A 64 -3.98 -4.27 12.99
C GLY A 64 -4.88 -4.30 14.24
N VAL A 65 -5.96 -3.53 14.21
CA VAL A 65 -6.96 -3.51 15.29
C VAL A 65 -7.76 -4.81 15.26
N PRO A 66 -8.00 -5.47 16.42
CA PRO A 66 -8.88 -6.62 16.49
C PRO A 66 -10.28 -6.30 15.98
N LEU A 67 -10.83 -7.20 15.17
CA LEU A 67 -12.20 -7.07 14.67
C LEU A 67 -13.21 -7.41 15.79
N PRO A 68 -14.46 -6.91 15.71
CA PRO A 68 -15.54 -7.38 16.58
C PRO A 68 -15.70 -8.90 16.47
N CYS A 69 -15.98 -9.55 17.56
CA CYS A 69 -16.29 -10.97 17.58
C CYS A 69 -17.57 -11.25 16.78
N GLU A 70 -17.48 -12.07 15.75
CA GLU A 70 -18.61 -12.40 14.86
C GLU A 70 -19.78 -13.07 15.60
N HIS A 71 -19.50 -13.84 16.68
CA HIS A 71 -20.52 -14.56 17.43
C HIS A 71 -21.39 -13.63 18.31
N CYS A 72 -20.78 -12.63 18.94
CA CYS A 72 -21.49 -11.70 19.82
C CYS A 72 -21.58 -10.27 19.26
N GLU A 73 -21.19 -10.07 18.01
CA GLU A 73 -21.21 -8.77 17.32
C GLU A 73 -20.52 -7.65 18.12
N GLY A 74 -19.47 -8.01 18.84
CA GLY A 74 -18.66 -7.07 19.64
C GLY A 74 -19.17 -6.82 21.06
N THR A 75 -20.31 -7.39 21.47
CA THR A 75 -20.90 -7.16 22.82
C THR A 75 -20.12 -7.81 23.95
N GLY A 76 -19.35 -8.85 23.68
CA GLY A 76 -18.68 -9.69 24.67
C GLY A 76 -19.63 -10.61 25.46
N ARG A 77 -20.94 -10.60 25.18
CA ARG A 77 -21.95 -11.38 25.88
C ARG A 77 -22.47 -12.53 25.03
N ASP A 78 -22.91 -13.59 25.71
CA ASP A 78 -23.60 -14.68 25.05
C ASP A 78 -24.99 -14.22 24.61
N GLY A 79 -25.38 -14.53 23.35
CA GLY A 79 -26.68 -14.12 22.83
C GLY A 79 -27.88 -14.84 23.47
N TYR A 80 -27.63 -16.03 24.05
CA TYR A 80 -28.66 -16.85 24.72
C TYR A 80 -28.69 -16.66 26.25
N GLU A 81 -27.52 -16.39 26.85
CA GLU A 81 -27.36 -16.12 28.27
C GLU A 81 -26.72 -14.75 28.50
N PRO A 82 -27.51 -13.66 28.57
CA PRO A 82 -26.98 -12.28 28.59
C PRO A 82 -26.05 -11.97 29.79
N LEU A 83 -26.07 -12.79 30.84
CA LEU A 83 -25.15 -12.65 31.98
C LEU A 83 -23.84 -13.42 31.79
N ALA A 84 -23.78 -14.35 30.82
CA ALA A 84 -22.60 -15.13 30.52
C ALA A 84 -21.67 -14.38 29.55
N ASN A 85 -20.38 -14.61 29.66
CA ASN A 85 -19.43 -14.14 28.68
C ASN A 85 -19.57 -14.93 27.38
N CYS A 86 -19.40 -14.27 26.24
CA CYS A 86 -19.36 -14.93 24.97
C CYS A 86 -18.24 -16.01 24.96
N TRP A 87 -18.61 -17.25 24.69
CA TRP A 87 -17.71 -18.39 24.70
C TRP A 87 -16.60 -18.29 23.63
N CYS A 88 -16.88 -17.59 22.52
CA CYS A 88 -15.95 -17.43 21.41
C CYS A 88 -14.80 -16.46 21.75
N CYS A 89 -15.12 -15.29 22.33
CA CYS A 89 -14.13 -14.26 22.64
C CYS A 89 -13.84 -14.14 24.16
N GLY A 90 -14.40 -15.02 24.99
CA GLY A 90 -14.19 -14.99 26.45
C GLY A 90 -14.70 -13.72 27.14
N GLY A 91 -15.62 -12.99 26.51
CA GLY A 91 -16.19 -11.75 27.04
C GLY A 91 -15.50 -10.46 26.59
N THR A 92 -14.45 -10.53 25.77
CA THR A 92 -13.74 -9.34 25.29
C THR A 92 -14.52 -8.56 24.23
N GLY A 93 -15.45 -9.17 23.54
CA GLY A 93 -16.13 -8.61 22.37
C GLY A 93 -15.27 -8.59 21.11
N LEU A 94 -14.01 -9.02 21.19
CA LEU A 94 -13.04 -8.93 20.10
C LEU A 94 -12.68 -10.32 19.56
N SER A 95 -12.44 -10.39 18.26
CA SER A 95 -11.94 -11.57 17.56
C SER A 95 -10.41 -11.63 17.63
N GLU A 96 -9.84 -12.81 17.40
CA GLU A 96 -8.41 -12.95 17.10
C GLU A 96 -8.07 -12.40 15.70
N LYS A 97 -9.07 -12.34 14.80
CA LYS A 97 -8.90 -11.70 13.48
C LYS A 97 -8.67 -10.19 13.66
N ARG A 98 -7.77 -9.66 12.87
CA ARG A 98 -7.42 -8.23 12.88
C ARG A 98 -7.64 -7.62 11.49
N ASN A 99 -7.83 -6.32 11.46
CA ASN A 99 -7.66 -5.56 10.22
C ASN A 99 -6.19 -5.64 9.77
N ILE A 100 -5.93 -5.25 8.51
CA ILE A 100 -4.56 -4.98 8.09
C ILE A 100 -3.94 -3.94 9.04
N SER A 101 -2.63 -4.06 9.26
CA SER A 101 -1.93 -3.08 10.10
C SER A 101 -1.88 -1.73 9.38
N PRO A 102 -1.84 -0.60 10.12
CA PRO A 102 -1.65 0.71 9.49
C PRO A 102 -0.40 0.75 8.59
N LEU A 103 0.70 0.18 9.06
CA LEU A 103 1.95 0.11 8.29
C LEU A 103 1.79 -0.63 6.95
N LEU A 104 1.08 -1.77 6.93
CA LEU A 104 0.82 -2.52 5.70
C LEU A 104 -0.20 -1.80 4.80
N GLU A 105 -1.16 -1.08 5.37
CA GLU A 105 -2.12 -0.29 4.62
C GLU A 105 -1.43 0.79 3.81
N GLU A 106 -0.54 1.59 4.42
CA GLU A 106 0.21 2.64 3.72
C GLU A 106 1.20 2.08 2.69
N PHE A 107 1.80 0.91 2.98
CA PHE A 107 2.63 0.23 1.99
C PHE A 107 1.82 -0.17 0.74
N VAL A 108 0.61 -0.66 0.94
CA VAL A 108 -0.29 -1.03 -0.16
C VAL A 108 -0.80 0.20 -0.91
N ASP A 109 -1.03 1.33 -0.25
CA ASP A 109 -1.40 2.59 -0.91
C ASP A 109 -0.26 3.11 -1.80
N CYS A 110 1.00 3.01 -1.35
CA CYS A 110 2.16 3.24 -2.22
C CYS A 110 2.14 2.29 -3.43
N LEU A 111 1.88 1.00 -3.23
CA LEU A 111 1.85 0.01 -4.31
C LEU A 111 0.76 0.32 -5.34
N HIS A 112 -0.42 0.78 -4.94
CA HIS A 112 -1.47 1.24 -5.84
C HIS A 112 -0.96 2.33 -6.80
N PHE A 113 -0.31 3.37 -6.27
CA PHE A 113 0.25 4.44 -7.10
C PHE A 113 1.42 3.96 -7.98
N LEU A 114 2.29 3.10 -7.47
CA LEU A 114 3.36 2.51 -8.27
C LEU A 114 2.80 1.75 -9.47
N LEU A 115 1.84 0.84 -9.27
CA LEU A 115 1.24 0.08 -10.35
C LEU A 115 0.49 1.00 -11.35
N SER A 116 -0.20 2.02 -10.85
CA SER A 116 -0.88 3.01 -11.67
C SER A 116 0.07 3.83 -12.55
N ILE A 117 1.22 4.26 -12.00
CA ILE A 117 2.29 4.92 -12.74
C ILE A 117 2.89 3.96 -13.78
N GLY A 118 3.18 2.73 -13.39
CA GLY A 118 3.72 1.71 -14.28
C GLY A 118 2.81 1.42 -15.47
N ASN A 119 1.48 1.38 -15.27
CA ASN A 119 0.50 1.27 -16.35
C ASN A 119 0.54 2.48 -17.30
N ASP A 120 0.71 3.70 -16.77
CA ASP A 120 0.75 4.92 -17.60
C ASP A 120 2.02 4.98 -18.50
N ILE A 121 3.12 4.31 -18.10
CA ILE A 121 4.38 4.27 -18.85
C ILE A 121 4.70 2.88 -19.45
N ASN A 122 3.71 1.99 -19.53
CA ASN A 122 3.76 0.65 -20.12
C ASN A 122 4.76 -0.33 -19.46
N MET A 123 5.09 -0.15 -18.19
CA MET A 123 5.96 -1.08 -17.45
C MET A 123 5.31 -2.43 -17.18
N ASN A 124 3.98 -2.52 -17.20
CA ASN A 124 3.27 -3.78 -17.16
C ASN A 124 3.68 -4.74 -18.30
N GLU A 125 3.95 -4.22 -19.51
CA GLU A 125 4.43 -5.03 -20.65
C GLU A 125 5.86 -5.50 -20.43
N VAL A 126 6.73 -4.64 -19.88
CA VAL A 126 8.11 -4.99 -19.54
C VAL A 126 8.16 -6.12 -18.52
N TYR A 127 7.27 -6.08 -17.52
CA TYR A 127 7.23 -7.06 -16.43
C TYR A 127 6.47 -8.36 -16.79
N GLU A 128 5.98 -8.54 -18.01
CA GLU A 128 5.52 -9.84 -18.50
C GLU A 128 6.68 -10.85 -18.58
N ASP A 129 7.85 -10.39 -19.04
CA ASP A 129 9.05 -11.21 -19.26
C ASP A 129 10.15 -10.99 -18.20
N TYR A 130 9.97 -10.03 -17.31
CA TYR A 130 10.97 -9.64 -16.32
C TYR A 130 10.35 -9.48 -14.92
N GLU A 131 10.93 -10.12 -13.92
CA GLU A 131 10.55 -9.96 -12.53
C GLU A 131 11.53 -9.03 -11.81
N PRO A 132 11.08 -7.83 -11.36
CA PRO A 132 11.94 -6.91 -10.64
C PRO A 132 12.41 -7.53 -9.33
N LYS A 133 13.69 -7.36 -9.00
CA LYS A 133 14.28 -7.89 -7.77
C LYS A 133 14.44 -6.77 -6.74
N PRO A 134 14.24 -7.07 -5.45
CA PRO A 134 14.43 -6.09 -4.40
C PRO A 134 15.89 -5.58 -4.38
N LEU A 135 16.04 -4.26 -4.24
CA LEU A 135 17.32 -3.59 -4.02
C LEU A 135 17.34 -2.95 -2.63
N TYR A 136 18.50 -2.98 -1.99
CA TYR A 136 18.69 -2.48 -0.64
C TYR A 136 19.75 -1.38 -0.61
N PHE A 137 19.51 -0.37 0.20
CA PHE A 137 20.49 0.68 0.49
C PHE A 137 21.26 0.33 1.76
N GLY A 138 22.57 0.23 1.64
CA GLY A 138 23.45 -0.12 2.76
C GLY A 138 23.15 -1.50 3.39
N ASP A 139 23.73 -1.73 4.56
CA ASP A 139 23.57 -3.00 5.30
C ASP A 139 22.39 -2.93 6.30
N GLY A 140 21.14 -2.80 5.78
CA GLY A 140 19.94 -2.74 6.62
C GLY A 140 19.59 -1.34 7.14
N ASP A 141 20.08 -0.29 6.50
CA ASP A 141 19.72 1.11 6.79
C ASP A 141 18.33 1.44 6.25
N ILE A 142 17.30 1.26 7.08
CA ILE A 142 15.92 1.56 6.71
C ILE A 142 15.70 3.06 6.45
N LEU A 143 16.40 3.96 7.14
CA LEU A 143 16.32 5.39 6.87
C LEU A 143 16.86 5.69 5.46
N GLY A 144 18.04 5.17 5.14
CA GLY A 144 18.63 5.28 3.80
C GLY A 144 17.74 4.65 2.73
N GLN A 145 17.06 3.52 3.04
CA GLN A 145 16.12 2.89 2.12
C GLN A 145 14.94 3.81 1.76
N PHE A 146 14.33 4.46 2.75
CA PHE A 146 13.28 5.45 2.48
C PHE A 146 13.81 6.63 1.64
N ILE A 147 14.98 7.16 1.98
CA ILE A 147 15.57 8.30 1.27
C ILE A 147 15.88 7.93 -0.18
N VAL A 148 16.41 6.75 -0.46
CA VAL A 148 16.71 6.34 -1.85
C VAL A 148 15.44 6.13 -2.67
N VAL A 149 14.36 5.61 -2.06
CA VAL A 149 13.05 5.52 -2.73
C VAL A 149 12.53 6.91 -3.09
N TYR A 150 12.58 7.88 -2.16
CA TYR A 150 12.21 9.28 -2.45
C TYR A 150 13.05 9.89 -3.56
N ASP A 151 14.35 9.66 -3.57
CA ASP A 151 15.27 10.20 -4.58
C ASP A 151 14.93 9.70 -5.99
N TRP A 152 14.69 8.40 -6.14
CA TRP A 152 14.24 7.82 -7.40
C TRP A 152 12.84 8.28 -7.82
N ILE A 153 11.90 8.46 -6.89
CA ILE A 153 10.59 9.04 -7.20
C ILE A 153 10.73 10.50 -7.69
N ASN A 154 11.61 11.29 -7.07
CA ASN A 154 11.93 12.64 -7.56
C ASN A 154 12.54 12.59 -8.96
N SER A 155 13.49 11.69 -9.20
CA SER A 155 14.11 11.49 -10.52
C SER A 155 13.04 11.12 -11.56
N LEU A 156 12.13 10.20 -11.24
CA LEU A 156 11.01 9.83 -12.11
C LEU A 156 10.12 11.03 -12.47
N TYR A 157 9.84 11.93 -11.52
CA TYR A 157 9.08 13.15 -11.80
C TYR A 157 9.77 14.03 -12.83
N PHE A 158 11.07 14.28 -12.69
CA PHE A 158 11.81 15.17 -13.60
C PHE A 158 11.99 14.57 -15.00
N HIS A 159 12.06 13.25 -15.13
CA HIS A 159 12.30 12.54 -16.39
C HIS A 159 11.04 11.81 -16.93
N ARG A 160 9.85 12.10 -16.38
CA ARG A 160 8.61 11.36 -16.68
C ARG A 160 8.14 11.39 -18.14
N HIS A 161 8.63 12.35 -18.92
CA HIS A 161 8.33 12.48 -20.35
C HIS A 161 9.53 12.11 -21.26
N GLU A 162 10.57 11.51 -20.68
CA GLU A 162 11.77 11.09 -21.40
C GLU A 162 11.77 9.57 -21.58
N ASP A 163 12.51 9.05 -22.56
CA ASP A 163 12.60 7.61 -22.82
C ASP A 163 13.21 6.80 -21.67
N VAL A 164 13.97 7.46 -20.78
CA VAL A 164 14.60 6.86 -19.60
C VAL A 164 13.64 6.63 -18.42
N ASN A 165 12.38 7.07 -18.51
CA ASN A 165 11.42 6.97 -17.42
C ASN A 165 11.19 5.52 -16.94
N GLY A 166 11.20 4.54 -17.85
CA GLY A 166 11.05 3.12 -17.54
C GLY A 166 12.22 2.57 -16.70
N GLU A 167 13.46 2.94 -17.03
CA GLU A 167 14.65 2.54 -16.26
C GLU A 167 14.62 3.14 -14.84
N ILE A 168 14.20 4.40 -14.72
CA ILE A 168 14.07 5.08 -13.42
C ILE A 168 12.94 4.43 -12.61
N TYR A 169 11.82 4.13 -13.26
CA TYR A 169 10.70 3.45 -12.61
C TYR A 169 11.11 2.07 -12.07
N ASP A 170 11.88 1.29 -12.83
CA ASP A 170 12.38 -0.02 -12.37
C ASP A 170 13.21 0.11 -11.09
N LEU A 171 14.05 1.15 -10.98
CA LEU A 171 14.79 1.44 -9.76
C LEU A 171 13.87 1.84 -8.60
N VAL A 172 12.86 2.71 -8.84
CA VAL A 172 11.85 3.02 -7.81
C VAL A 172 11.21 1.74 -7.30
N PHE A 173 10.75 0.88 -8.23
CA PHE A 173 10.05 -0.34 -7.89
C PHE A 173 10.95 -1.32 -7.14
N ALA A 174 12.18 -1.52 -7.60
CA ALA A 174 13.15 -2.43 -6.98
C ALA A 174 13.53 -2.01 -5.54
N TYR A 175 13.79 -0.71 -5.31
CA TYR A 175 14.05 -0.21 -3.96
C TYR A 175 12.79 -0.23 -3.07
N PHE A 176 11.61 -0.03 -3.65
CA PHE A 176 10.34 -0.18 -2.91
C PHE A 176 10.08 -1.63 -2.49
N LEU A 177 10.40 -2.61 -3.36
CA LEU A 177 10.36 -4.03 -2.98
C LEU A 177 11.29 -4.33 -1.80
N GLY A 178 12.53 -3.82 -1.86
CA GLY A 178 13.49 -3.94 -0.76
C GLY A 178 12.98 -3.31 0.54
N LEU A 179 12.31 -2.15 0.45
CA LEU A 179 11.67 -1.51 1.62
C LEU A 179 10.60 -2.42 2.23
N GLY A 180 9.75 -3.07 1.43
CA GLY A 180 8.73 -4.00 1.92
C GLY A 180 9.33 -5.16 2.71
N GLU A 181 10.41 -5.76 2.19
CA GLU A 181 11.12 -6.84 2.90
C GLU A 181 11.80 -6.35 4.19
N MET A 182 12.39 -5.15 4.19
CA MET A 182 12.99 -4.55 5.39
C MET A 182 11.94 -4.22 6.46
N LEU A 183 10.70 -3.88 6.07
CA LEU A 183 9.56 -3.69 6.97
C LEU A 183 8.97 -5.01 7.48
N GLY A 184 9.43 -6.16 6.95
CA GLY A 184 9.06 -7.50 7.39
C GLY A 184 7.81 -8.05 6.73
N PHE A 185 7.34 -7.49 5.62
CA PHE A 185 6.17 -7.97 4.91
C PHE A 185 6.48 -9.21 4.07
N SER A 186 5.59 -10.18 4.10
CA SER A 186 5.55 -11.22 3.09
C SER A 186 4.73 -10.75 1.89
N TRP A 187 5.12 -11.18 0.69
CA TRP A 187 4.38 -10.81 -0.52
C TRP A 187 2.97 -11.39 -0.57
N GLU A 188 2.69 -12.47 0.16
CA GLU A 188 1.34 -13.01 0.32
C GLU A 188 0.43 -12.05 1.10
N GLU A 189 0.93 -11.49 2.21
CA GLU A 189 0.21 -10.46 3.00
C GLU A 189 -0.04 -9.21 2.17
N VAL A 190 0.96 -8.75 1.42
CA VAL A 190 0.84 -7.58 0.53
C VAL A 190 -0.22 -7.81 -0.56
N GLU A 191 -0.23 -8.97 -1.23
CA GLU A 191 -1.25 -9.28 -2.24
C GLU A 191 -2.67 -9.33 -1.66
N GLN A 192 -2.84 -9.94 -0.48
CA GLN A 192 -4.14 -10.00 0.18
C GLN A 192 -4.63 -8.61 0.60
N ALA A 193 -3.74 -7.80 1.16
CA ALA A 193 -4.05 -6.42 1.56
C ALA A 193 -4.38 -5.55 0.33
N TYR A 194 -3.61 -5.69 -0.76
CA TYR A 194 -3.85 -5.00 -2.02
C TYR A 194 -5.24 -5.33 -2.60
N MET A 195 -5.61 -6.62 -2.67
CA MET A 195 -6.91 -7.02 -3.19
C MET A 195 -8.06 -6.40 -2.39
N LYS A 196 -7.96 -6.43 -1.06
CA LYS A 196 -8.97 -5.82 -0.17
C LYS A 196 -9.07 -4.31 -0.37
N LYS A 197 -7.93 -3.60 -0.47
CA LYS A 197 -7.89 -2.16 -0.69
C LYS A 197 -8.41 -1.78 -2.08
N ASN A 198 -8.13 -2.60 -3.09
CA ASN A 198 -8.65 -2.40 -4.45
C ASN A 198 -10.18 -2.46 -4.48
N GLU A 199 -10.81 -3.43 -3.80
CA GLU A 199 -12.27 -3.51 -3.65
C GLU A 199 -12.84 -2.27 -2.95
N GLU A 200 -12.20 -1.82 -1.87
CA GLU A 200 -12.59 -0.59 -1.16
C GLU A 200 -12.50 0.64 -2.07
N ASN A 201 -11.42 0.76 -2.85
CA ASN A 201 -11.22 1.88 -3.76
C ASN A 201 -12.29 1.89 -4.88
N HIS A 202 -12.70 0.73 -5.41
CA HIS A 202 -13.85 0.65 -6.33
C HIS A 202 -15.14 1.12 -5.65
N SER A 203 -15.40 0.67 -4.42
CA SER A 203 -16.59 1.08 -3.66
C SER A 203 -16.61 2.58 -3.33
N ARG A 204 -15.44 3.20 -3.11
CA ARG A 204 -15.32 4.66 -2.92
C ARG A 204 -15.78 5.41 -4.18
N GLN A 205 -15.37 4.98 -5.36
CA GLN A 205 -15.81 5.59 -6.62
C GLN A 205 -17.34 5.50 -6.80
N GLU A 206 -17.94 4.34 -6.51
CA GLU A 206 -19.40 4.16 -6.58
C GLU A 206 -20.18 5.08 -5.62
N ARG A 207 -19.59 5.43 -4.48
CA ARG A 207 -20.19 6.31 -3.46
C ARG A 207 -19.96 7.80 -3.72
N GLY A 208 -19.24 8.17 -4.77
CA GLY A 208 -18.94 9.56 -5.14
C GLY A 208 -17.87 10.20 -4.25
N TYR A 209 -16.80 9.47 -4.03
CA TYR A 209 -15.62 9.95 -3.28
C TYR A 209 -14.88 11.06 -4.03
#